data_6d7065ae8f372d1a252bf5cbc9daba5e
#
_entry.id   6d7065ae8f372d1a252bf5cbc9daba5e
#
_cell.length_a   1.000
_cell.length_b   1.000
_cell.length_c   1.000
_cell.angle_alpha   90.00
_cell.angle_beta   90.00
_cell.angle_gamma   90.00
#
_symmetry.space_group_name_H-M   'P 1'
#
loop_
_entity.id
_entity.type
_entity.pdbx_description
1 polymer ?
#
loop_
_entity_poly.entity_id
_entity_poly.type
_entity_poly.pdbx_seq_one_letter_code
_entity_poly.pdbx_strand_id
1 'polypeptide(L)'
;WIGDAESREVVNQYAKAFVETVRASGGNNPNRCIMVTPYAASSSRQNMEALEVPQGDDKIIVSIHAYLPYSFALDTAGTDQYTSIDSSITTLFTDINEVFLSKGIPVIIGEFGSVNKANTEARVQCVKDYLSTAKQYGVPCCWWDNGTRIGNGENFGLLNRSEGGWYFPEIVDAI
;
A
#
# COMPACT_ATOMS: atom_id res chain seq x y z
N TRP A 1 6.32 11.87 -6.45
CA TRP A 1 6.36 10.58 -5.71
C TRP A 1 7.64 9.77 -5.95
N ILE A 2 8.47 10.16 -6.93
CA ILE A 2 9.75 9.48 -7.19
C ILE A 2 10.87 10.07 -6.32
N GLY A 3 10.83 11.37 -6.05
CA GLY A 3 11.87 12.07 -5.32
C GLY A 3 13.21 12.09 -6.06
N ASP A 4 14.20 12.72 -5.45
CA ASP A 4 15.60 12.68 -5.86
C ASP A 4 16.43 11.75 -4.94
N ALA A 5 17.70 11.58 -5.24
CA ALA A 5 18.57 10.72 -4.46
C ALA A 5 18.76 11.21 -3.02
N GLU A 6 18.86 12.53 -2.82
CA GLU A 6 19.01 13.15 -1.51
C GLU A 6 17.78 12.92 -0.63
N SER A 7 16.57 13.10 -1.18
CA SER A 7 15.32 12.85 -0.46
C SER A 7 15.16 11.38 -0.05
N ARG A 8 15.56 10.43 -0.90
CA ARG A 8 15.55 9.00 -0.57
C ARG A 8 16.54 8.67 0.54
N GLU A 9 17.73 9.25 0.48
CA GLU A 9 18.75 9.07 1.54
C GLU A 9 18.26 9.60 2.89
N VAL A 10 17.62 10.78 2.92
CA VAL A 10 17.05 11.35 4.14
C VAL A 10 15.99 10.40 4.75
N VAL A 11 15.15 9.76 3.92
CA VAL A 11 14.18 8.76 4.40
C VAL A 11 14.89 7.56 5.03
N ASN A 12 15.98 7.05 4.44
CA ASN A 12 16.78 5.96 5.00
C ASN A 12 17.36 6.35 6.36
N GLN A 13 17.89 7.57 6.50
CA GLN A 13 18.43 8.06 7.77
C GLN A 13 17.34 8.15 8.86
N TYR A 14 16.14 8.63 8.52
CA TYR A 14 15.02 8.64 9.45
C TYR A 14 14.56 7.25 9.83
N ALA A 15 14.45 6.33 8.88
CA ALA A 15 14.08 4.94 9.16
C ALA A 15 15.07 4.28 10.13
N LYS A 16 16.35 4.45 9.87
CA LYS A 16 17.42 3.94 10.76
C LYS A 16 17.32 4.54 12.15
N ALA A 17 17.28 5.87 12.28
CA ALA A 17 17.19 6.54 13.58
C ALA A 17 15.94 6.16 14.36
N PHE A 18 14.80 6.02 13.67
CA PHE A 18 13.54 5.58 14.26
C PHE A 18 13.66 4.16 14.83
N VAL A 19 14.14 3.20 14.04
CA VAL A 19 14.29 1.81 14.48
C VAL A 19 15.24 1.73 15.67
N GLU A 20 16.41 2.36 15.62
CA GLU A 20 17.40 2.39 16.72
C GLU A 20 16.77 2.96 18.00
N THR A 21 16.05 4.08 17.90
CA THR A 21 15.40 4.72 19.03
C THR A 21 14.32 3.83 19.66
N VAL A 22 13.46 3.23 18.83
CA VAL A 22 12.43 2.32 19.33
C VAL A 22 13.04 1.10 20.00
N ARG A 23 14.05 0.47 19.41
CA ARG A 23 14.72 -0.70 19.99
C ARG A 23 15.38 -0.38 21.34
N ALA A 24 15.95 0.81 21.50
CA ALA A 24 16.60 1.27 22.74
C ALA A 24 15.60 1.72 23.83
N SER A 25 14.33 1.96 23.51
CA SER A 25 13.38 2.57 24.46
C SER A 25 12.82 1.61 25.53
N GLY A 26 13.18 0.32 25.47
CA GLY A 26 12.82 -0.67 26.50
C GLY A 26 11.38 -1.19 26.42
N GLY A 27 10.90 -1.81 27.48
CA GLY A 27 9.57 -2.47 27.52
C GLY A 27 9.49 -3.59 26.49
N ASN A 28 8.40 -3.64 25.70
CA ASN A 28 8.22 -4.60 24.61
C ASN A 28 8.77 -4.14 23.26
N ASN A 29 9.38 -2.98 23.19
CA ASN A 29 9.86 -2.39 21.94
C ASN A 29 10.99 -3.19 21.25
N PRO A 30 11.88 -3.90 21.97
CA PRO A 30 12.83 -4.82 21.32
C PRO A 30 12.15 -5.93 20.49
N ASN A 31 10.93 -6.30 20.83
CA ASN A 31 10.16 -7.38 20.17
C ASN A 31 9.03 -6.91 19.25
N ARG A 32 8.82 -5.59 19.17
CA ARG A 32 7.74 -5.01 18.35
C ARG A 32 8.09 -5.07 16.86
N CYS A 33 7.13 -5.47 16.03
CA CYS A 33 7.25 -5.24 14.59
C CYS A 33 7.25 -3.74 14.30
N ILE A 34 8.13 -3.30 13.43
CA ILE A 34 8.27 -1.92 13.00
C ILE A 34 8.07 -1.88 11.49
N MET A 35 7.26 -0.93 11.00
CA MET A 35 7.14 -0.67 9.58
C MET A 35 8.06 0.47 9.17
N VAL A 36 8.77 0.28 8.07
CA VAL A 36 9.55 1.31 7.37
C VAL A 36 9.01 1.45 5.94
N THR A 37 9.19 2.61 5.34
CA THR A 37 8.66 2.89 4.00
C THR A 37 9.75 3.39 3.06
N PRO A 38 9.68 3.09 1.75
CA PRO A 38 10.45 3.83 0.76
C PRO A 38 10.04 5.31 0.76
N TYR A 39 10.76 6.15 0.02
CA TYR A 39 10.37 7.55 -0.18
C TYR A 39 8.91 7.64 -0.63
N ALA A 40 8.12 8.46 0.07
CA ALA A 40 6.68 8.65 -0.13
C ALA A 40 5.85 7.35 -0.05
N ALA A 41 6.34 6.31 0.62
CA ALA A 41 5.78 4.96 0.59
C ALA A 41 5.52 4.42 -0.84
N SER A 42 6.23 4.94 -1.82
CA SER A 42 6.00 4.73 -3.24
C SER A 42 6.27 3.29 -3.66
N SER A 43 5.40 2.77 -4.53
CA SER A 43 5.53 1.48 -5.18
C SER A 43 6.45 1.48 -6.41
N SER A 44 7.10 2.62 -6.74
CA SER A 44 8.05 2.62 -7.84
C SER A 44 9.26 1.76 -7.52
N ARG A 45 9.68 0.93 -8.48
CA ARG A 45 10.85 0.05 -8.31
C ARG A 45 12.08 0.82 -7.87
N GLN A 46 12.32 2.02 -8.44
CA GLN A 46 13.45 2.87 -8.06
C GLN A 46 13.44 3.24 -6.58
N ASN A 47 12.28 3.57 -6.01
CA ASN A 47 12.18 3.92 -4.59
C ASN A 47 12.30 2.68 -3.70
N MET A 48 11.76 1.55 -4.13
CA MET A 48 11.90 0.28 -3.42
C MET A 48 13.35 -0.18 -3.36
N GLU A 49 14.08 -0.12 -4.48
CA GLU A 49 15.50 -0.49 -4.55
C GLU A 49 16.42 0.45 -3.75
N ALA A 50 16.01 1.72 -3.59
CA ALA A 50 16.76 2.71 -2.83
C ALA A 50 16.53 2.63 -1.32
N LEU A 51 15.53 1.87 -0.85
CA LEU A 51 15.27 1.71 0.57
C LEU A 51 16.34 0.84 1.24
N GLU A 52 17.03 1.41 2.20
CA GLU A 52 17.95 0.68 3.07
C GLU A 52 17.19 0.12 4.28
N VAL A 53 16.75 -1.14 4.17
CA VAL A 53 16.08 -1.82 5.29
C VAL A 53 17.10 -2.09 6.38
N PRO A 54 16.87 -1.65 7.64
CA PRO A 54 17.80 -1.90 8.75
C PRO A 54 18.14 -3.39 8.91
N GLN A 55 19.43 -3.72 8.85
CA GLN A 55 19.89 -5.09 8.87
C GLN A 55 20.01 -5.64 10.31
N GLY A 56 19.88 -6.97 10.45
CA GLY A 56 20.01 -7.65 11.74
C GLY A 56 18.77 -7.57 12.63
N ASP A 57 17.65 -7.06 12.11
CA ASP A 57 16.37 -7.00 12.80
C ASP A 57 15.29 -7.75 11.98
N ASP A 58 14.89 -8.92 12.44
CA ASP A 58 13.91 -9.80 11.79
C ASP A 58 12.44 -9.34 11.97
N LYS A 59 12.23 -8.20 12.63
CA LYS A 59 10.90 -7.63 12.92
C LYS A 59 10.63 -6.33 12.16
N ILE A 60 11.35 -6.10 11.08
CA ILE A 60 11.11 -4.99 10.17
C ILE A 60 10.17 -5.44 9.04
N ILE A 61 9.16 -4.64 8.75
CA ILE A 61 8.20 -4.84 7.65
C ILE A 61 8.28 -3.63 6.74
N VAL A 62 8.36 -3.83 5.43
CA VAL A 62 8.29 -2.72 4.46
C VAL A 62 6.83 -2.44 4.14
N SER A 63 6.40 -1.19 4.31
CA SER A 63 5.06 -0.73 3.95
C SER A 63 5.10 0.10 2.66
N ILE A 64 4.26 -0.26 1.70
CA ILE A 64 4.18 0.37 0.37
C ILE A 64 2.73 0.80 0.13
N HIS A 65 2.53 1.95 -0.50
CA HIS A 65 1.23 2.43 -0.95
C HIS A 65 1.13 2.27 -2.47
N ALA A 66 0.09 1.57 -2.94
CA ALA A 66 -0.02 1.23 -4.35
C ALA A 66 -1.46 1.25 -4.86
N TYR A 67 -1.83 2.35 -5.50
CA TYR A 67 -3.13 2.55 -6.12
C TYR A 67 -3.05 2.24 -7.62
N LEU A 68 -3.35 0.99 -7.99
CA LEU A 68 -3.18 0.49 -9.35
C LEU A 68 -4.45 -0.17 -9.90
N PRO A 69 -4.68 -0.06 -11.23
CA PRO A 69 -3.98 0.85 -12.16
C PRO A 69 -4.27 2.33 -11.82
N TYR A 70 -3.28 3.20 -11.91
CA TYR A 70 -3.37 4.58 -11.42
C TYR A 70 -4.56 5.35 -11.97
N SER A 71 -4.80 5.30 -13.28
CA SER A 71 -5.91 6.01 -13.92
C SER A 71 -7.30 5.56 -13.44
N PHE A 72 -7.44 4.32 -12.99
CA PHE A 72 -8.67 3.80 -12.41
C PHE A 72 -8.74 4.07 -10.90
N ALA A 73 -7.65 3.77 -10.20
CA ALA A 73 -7.63 3.65 -8.75
C ALA A 73 -7.46 4.98 -8.02
N LEU A 74 -6.63 5.91 -8.53
CA LEU A 74 -6.30 7.16 -7.84
C LEU A 74 -6.66 8.42 -8.61
N ASP A 75 -6.44 8.45 -9.92
CA ASP A 75 -6.78 9.63 -10.75
C ASP A 75 -8.29 9.85 -10.80
N THR A 76 -8.76 10.91 -10.15
CA THR A 76 -10.20 11.25 -10.07
C THR A 76 -10.79 11.62 -11.44
N ALA A 77 -9.96 12.08 -12.38
CA ALA A 77 -10.35 12.40 -13.77
C ALA A 77 -10.08 11.22 -14.73
N GLY A 78 -9.50 10.12 -14.24
CA GLY A 78 -9.17 8.95 -15.03
C GLY A 78 -10.36 8.07 -15.34
N THR A 79 -10.09 6.87 -15.86
CA THR A 79 -11.14 5.93 -16.26
C THR A 79 -11.97 5.41 -15.08
N ASP A 80 -13.27 5.20 -15.32
CA ASP A 80 -14.19 4.49 -14.43
C ASP A 80 -14.31 2.99 -14.76
N GLN A 81 -13.65 2.55 -15.85
CA GLN A 81 -13.75 1.19 -16.37
C GLN A 81 -12.58 0.32 -15.90
N TYR A 82 -12.92 -0.88 -15.45
CA TYR A 82 -11.99 -1.96 -15.16
C TYR A 82 -12.61 -3.28 -15.57
N THR A 83 -12.01 -4.00 -16.50
CA THR A 83 -12.61 -5.20 -17.10
C THR A 83 -11.79 -6.47 -16.90
N SER A 84 -10.50 -6.34 -16.63
CA SER A 84 -9.58 -7.47 -16.41
C SER A 84 -8.35 -7.00 -15.67
N ILE A 85 -7.58 -7.95 -15.14
CA ILE A 85 -6.34 -7.65 -14.42
C ILE A 85 -5.39 -6.80 -15.28
N ASP A 86 -4.94 -5.69 -14.71
CA ASP A 86 -3.99 -4.79 -15.34
C ASP A 86 -2.56 -5.22 -15.07
N SER A 87 -1.69 -5.09 -16.07
CA SER A 87 -0.28 -5.47 -15.96
C SER A 87 0.49 -4.70 -14.88
N SER A 88 0.05 -3.49 -14.52
CA SER A 88 0.68 -2.73 -13.43
C SER A 88 0.55 -3.43 -12.09
N ILE A 89 -0.56 -4.16 -11.85
CA ILE A 89 -0.76 -4.94 -10.62
C ILE A 89 0.22 -6.12 -10.59
N THR A 90 0.32 -6.88 -11.68
CA THR A 90 1.24 -8.02 -11.74
C THR A 90 2.71 -7.60 -11.67
N THR A 91 3.07 -6.50 -12.32
CA THR A 91 4.40 -5.91 -12.24
C THR A 91 4.76 -5.49 -10.82
N LEU A 92 3.83 -4.82 -10.11
CA LEU A 92 4.04 -4.42 -8.71
C LEU A 92 4.49 -5.61 -7.84
N PHE A 93 3.72 -6.72 -7.87
CA PHE A 93 4.01 -7.86 -7.00
C PHE A 93 5.26 -8.63 -7.44
N THR A 94 5.59 -8.64 -8.73
CA THR A 94 6.87 -9.15 -9.22
C THR A 94 8.03 -8.31 -8.68
N ASP A 95 7.95 -6.99 -8.78
CA ASP A 95 8.97 -6.08 -8.26
C ASP A 95 9.13 -6.20 -6.74
N ILE A 96 8.03 -6.28 -5.98
CA ILE A 96 8.05 -6.51 -4.54
C ILE A 96 8.79 -7.83 -4.21
N ASN A 97 8.50 -8.89 -4.95
CA ASN A 97 9.16 -10.17 -4.75
C ASN A 97 10.66 -10.08 -5.02
N GLU A 98 11.06 -9.49 -6.12
CA GLU A 98 12.49 -9.36 -6.49
C GLU A 98 13.27 -8.46 -5.51
N VAL A 99 12.66 -7.36 -5.08
CA VAL A 99 13.35 -6.37 -4.24
C VAL A 99 13.40 -6.80 -2.78
N PHE A 100 12.34 -7.42 -2.26
CA PHE A 100 12.17 -7.68 -0.82
C PHE A 100 11.92 -9.14 -0.47
N LEU A 101 10.84 -9.77 -0.97
CA LEU A 101 10.39 -11.06 -0.47
C LEU A 101 11.41 -12.17 -0.72
N SER A 102 12.06 -12.19 -1.87
CA SER A 102 13.12 -13.16 -2.19
C SER A 102 14.35 -13.05 -1.27
N LYS A 103 14.48 -11.94 -0.56
CA LYS A 103 15.54 -11.69 0.43
C LYS A 103 15.06 -11.92 1.89
N GLY A 104 13.83 -12.44 2.05
CA GLY A 104 13.23 -12.68 3.37
C GLY A 104 12.71 -11.42 4.07
N ILE A 105 12.56 -10.31 3.36
CA ILE A 105 12.04 -9.06 3.91
C ILE A 105 10.51 -9.03 3.71
N PRO A 106 9.70 -9.03 4.79
CA PRO A 106 8.25 -9.01 4.67
C PRO A 106 7.74 -7.65 4.19
N VAL A 107 6.67 -7.68 3.38
CA VAL A 107 6.04 -6.48 2.82
C VAL A 107 4.55 -6.46 3.13
N ILE A 108 4.00 -5.28 3.37
CA ILE A 108 2.57 -5.00 3.41
C ILE A 108 2.23 -3.90 2.41
N ILE A 109 1.13 -4.05 1.70
CA ILE A 109 0.50 -2.90 1.02
C ILE A 109 -0.27 -2.13 2.08
N GLY A 110 0.34 -1.07 2.60
CA GLY A 110 -0.20 -0.24 3.68
C GLY A 110 -1.41 0.59 3.24
N GLU A 111 -1.48 0.89 1.94
CA GLU A 111 -2.64 1.52 1.32
C GLU A 111 -2.85 1.00 -0.10
N PHE A 112 -4.08 0.58 -0.38
CA PHE A 112 -4.61 0.36 -1.73
C PHE A 112 -6.08 0.74 -1.76
N GLY A 113 -6.65 0.85 -2.94
CA GLY A 113 -8.07 1.15 -3.08
C GLY A 113 -8.39 1.70 -4.46
N SER A 114 -9.62 2.12 -4.64
CA SER A 114 -10.06 2.83 -5.85
C SER A 114 -11.09 3.90 -5.52
N VAL A 115 -10.92 5.08 -6.12
CA VAL A 115 -11.86 6.20 -5.96
C VAL A 115 -13.24 5.85 -6.51
N ASN A 116 -14.26 6.34 -5.82
CA ASN A 116 -15.64 6.14 -6.24
C ASN A 116 -15.97 7.08 -7.41
N LYS A 117 -16.24 6.49 -8.58
CA LYS A 117 -16.69 7.14 -9.83
C LYS A 117 -18.09 6.63 -10.22
N ALA A 118 -18.91 6.23 -9.24
CA ALA A 118 -20.20 5.54 -9.43
C ALA A 118 -20.06 4.19 -10.19
N ASN A 119 -18.97 3.47 -9.96
CA ASN A 119 -18.53 2.30 -10.71
C ASN A 119 -18.26 1.09 -9.78
N THR A 120 -19.18 0.81 -8.85
CA THR A 120 -18.99 -0.20 -7.79
C THR A 120 -18.60 -1.57 -8.32
N GLU A 121 -19.25 -2.07 -9.40
CA GLU A 121 -18.92 -3.39 -9.99
C GLU A 121 -17.47 -3.45 -10.49
N ALA A 122 -17.00 -2.42 -11.18
CA ALA A 122 -15.62 -2.31 -11.65
C ALA A 122 -14.62 -2.27 -10.47
N ARG A 123 -14.98 -1.57 -9.38
CA ARG A 123 -14.17 -1.52 -8.14
C ARG A 123 -14.09 -2.89 -7.48
N VAL A 124 -15.19 -3.63 -7.39
CA VAL A 124 -15.22 -5.02 -6.87
C VAL A 124 -14.31 -5.92 -7.69
N GLN A 125 -14.37 -5.85 -9.03
CA GLN A 125 -13.50 -6.67 -9.87
C GLN A 125 -12.02 -6.32 -9.68
N CYS A 126 -11.69 -5.03 -9.62
CA CYS A 126 -10.32 -4.56 -9.36
C CYS A 126 -9.78 -5.07 -8.02
N VAL A 127 -10.59 -4.98 -6.95
CA VAL A 127 -10.22 -5.49 -5.62
C VAL A 127 -9.92 -6.98 -5.66
N LYS A 128 -10.80 -7.79 -6.30
CA LYS A 128 -10.60 -9.24 -6.41
C LYS A 128 -9.30 -9.59 -7.14
N ASP A 129 -9.03 -8.94 -8.26
CA ASP A 129 -7.81 -9.18 -9.05
C ASP A 129 -6.56 -8.75 -8.28
N TYR A 130 -6.61 -7.58 -7.62
CA TYR A 130 -5.52 -7.06 -6.81
C TYR A 130 -5.18 -8.00 -5.65
N LEU A 131 -6.18 -8.37 -4.84
CA LEU A 131 -5.97 -9.22 -3.67
C LEU A 131 -5.64 -10.67 -4.04
N SER A 132 -6.21 -11.19 -5.15
CA SER A 132 -5.83 -12.50 -5.68
C SER A 132 -4.35 -12.54 -6.04
N THR A 133 -3.84 -11.48 -6.66
CA THR A 133 -2.42 -11.38 -7.00
C THR A 133 -1.57 -11.22 -5.73
N ALA A 134 -1.94 -10.33 -4.82
CA ALA A 134 -1.25 -10.14 -3.55
C ALA A 134 -1.13 -11.45 -2.74
N LYS A 135 -2.21 -12.24 -2.71
CA LYS A 135 -2.26 -13.54 -2.02
C LYS A 135 -1.25 -14.55 -2.59
N GLN A 136 -1.00 -14.55 -3.90
CA GLN A 136 0.00 -15.45 -4.51
C GLN A 136 1.42 -15.18 -3.99
N TYR A 137 1.70 -13.93 -3.59
CA TYR A 137 2.97 -13.51 -3.02
C TYR A 137 2.97 -13.47 -1.48
N GLY A 138 1.85 -13.78 -0.83
CA GLY A 138 1.72 -13.71 0.62
C GLY A 138 1.76 -12.28 1.19
N VAL A 139 1.40 -11.27 0.40
CA VAL A 139 1.43 -9.86 0.78
C VAL A 139 0.06 -9.41 1.31
N PRO A 140 -0.08 -9.06 2.60
CA PRO A 140 -1.29 -8.48 3.13
C PRO A 140 -1.51 -7.06 2.60
N CYS A 141 -2.79 -6.64 2.51
CA CYS A 141 -3.18 -5.35 1.98
C CYS A 141 -4.18 -4.65 2.90
N CYS A 142 -4.06 -3.32 3.05
CA CYS A 142 -4.98 -2.49 3.81
C CYS A 142 -5.71 -1.54 2.86
N TRP A 143 -7.05 -1.58 2.86
CA TRP A 143 -7.84 -0.59 2.13
C TRP A 143 -7.70 0.79 2.75
N TRP A 144 -7.46 1.80 1.92
CA TRP A 144 -7.47 3.18 2.34
C TRP A 144 -8.90 3.72 2.40
N ASP A 145 -9.41 3.96 3.60
CA ASP A 145 -10.72 4.60 3.85
C ASP A 145 -10.53 5.98 4.46
N ASN A 146 -10.61 7.03 3.64
CA ASN A 146 -10.50 8.41 4.09
C ASN A 146 -11.81 9.00 4.65
N GLY A 147 -12.87 8.20 4.77
CA GLY A 147 -14.17 8.62 5.27
C GLY A 147 -15.02 9.40 4.26
N THR A 148 -14.50 9.69 3.07
CA THR A 148 -15.21 10.47 2.05
C THR A 148 -15.80 9.55 0.98
N ARG A 149 -17.12 9.59 0.82
CA ARG A 149 -17.87 8.76 -0.14
C ARG A 149 -18.22 9.48 -1.43
N ILE A 150 -18.55 10.75 -1.34
CA ILE A 150 -19.02 11.62 -2.43
C ILE A 150 -18.44 13.02 -2.28
N GLY A 151 -18.34 13.74 -3.37
CA GLY A 151 -17.80 15.10 -3.42
C GLY A 151 -16.68 15.23 -4.46
N ASN A 152 -16.07 16.40 -4.50
CA ASN A 152 -14.91 16.64 -5.34
C ASN A 152 -13.67 16.06 -4.67
N GLY A 153 -12.86 15.29 -5.44
CA GLY A 153 -11.60 14.72 -4.98
C GLY A 153 -11.64 13.20 -4.75
N GLU A 154 -10.77 12.74 -3.88
CA GLU A 154 -10.55 11.32 -3.63
C GLU A 154 -11.62 10.73 -2.68
N ASN A 155 -12.51 9.92 -3.20
CA ASN A 155 -13.62 9.33 -2.48
C ASN A 155 -13.37 7.82 -2.28
N PHE A 156 -12.68 7.45 -1.19
CA PHE A 156 -12.32 6.07 -0.84
C PHE A 156 -13.21 5.46 0.24
N GLY A 157 -14.08 6.25 0.88
CA GLY A 157 -14.84 5.84 2.05
C GLY A 157 -15.74 4.64 1.81
N LEU A 158 -15.58 3.60 2.60
CA LEU A 158 -16.43 2.42 2.66
C LEU A 158 -17.30 2.41 3.92
N LEU A 159 -16.73 2.82 5.06
CA LEU A 159 -17.41 2.81 6.36
C LEU A 159 -18.31 4.01 6.54
N ASN A 160 -19.59 3.78 6.81
CA ASN A 160 -20.52 4.81 7.26
C ASN A 160 -20.32 5.09 8.76
N ARG A 161 -19.48 6.06 9.07
CA ARG A 161 -19.11 6.40 10.46
C ARG A 161 -20.23 7.08 11.26
N SER A 162 -21.24 7.65 10.59
CA SER A 162 -22.34 8.35 11.23
C SER A 162 -23.50 7.44 11.64
N GLU A 163 -23.82 6.44 10.82
CA GLU A 163 -24.99 5.57 11.00
C GLU A 163 -24.59 4.12 11.30
N GLY A 164 -23.32 3.79 11.16
CA GLY A 164 -22.81 2.42 11.17
C GLY A 164 -23.04 1.68 9.85
N GLY A 165 -22.32 0.55 9.66
CA GLY A 165 -22.42 -0.26 8.44
C GLY A 165 -21.55 0.25 7.28
N TRP A 166 -21.81 -0.24 6.07
CA TRP A 166 -20.99 -0.01 4.91
C TRP A 166 -21.74 0.71 3.80
N TYR A 167 -21.10 1.69 3.15
CA TYR A 167 -21.63 2.32 1.95
C TYR A 167 -21.58 1.41 0.72
N PHE A 168 -20.59 0.50 0.67
CA PHE A 168 -20.32 -0.41 -0.42
C PHE A 168 -20.01 -1.81 0.14
N PRO A 169 -21.02 -2.53 0.66
CA PRO A 169 -20.83 -3.86 1.22
C PRO A 169 -20.21 -4.84 0.22
N GLU A 170 -20.52 -4.72 -1.08
CA GLU A 170 -19.97 -5.58 -2.13
C GLU A 170 -18.44 -5.47 -2.27
N ILE A 171 -17.89 -4.27 -2.01
CA ILE A 171 -16.43 -4.06 -2.01
C ILE A 171 -15.83 -4.66 -0.74
N VAL A 172 -16.49 -4.51 0.41
CA VAL A 172 -16.03 -5.06 1.68
C VAL A 172 -16.03 -6.59 1.63
N ASP A 173 -17.06 -7.20 1.04
CA ASP A 173 -17.14 -8.66 0.85
C ASP A 173 -16.08 -9.19 -0.12
N ALA A 174 -15.51 -8.34 -0.96
CA ALA A 174 -14.44 -8.68 -1.89
C ALA A 174 -13.02 -8.51 -1.29
N ILE A 175 -12.89 -7.80 -0.15
CA ILE A 175 -11.66 -7.63 0.62
C ILE A 175 -11.46 -8.83 1.56
#